data_ca1eb1ce0d03dde1b38cefe07caee12c
#
_entry.id   ca1eb1ce0d03dde1b38cefe07caee12c
#
_cell.length_a   1.000
_cell.length_b   1.000
_cell.length_c   1.000
_cell.angle_alpha   90.00
_cell.angle_beta   90.00
_cell.angle_gamma   90.00
#
_symmetry.space_group_name_H-M   'P 1'
#
loop_
_entity.id
_entity.type
_entity.pdbx_description
1 polymer ?
#
loop_
_entity_poly.entity_id
_entity_poly.type
_entity_poly.pdbx_seq_one_letter_code
_entity_poly.pdbx_strand_id
1 'polypeptide(L)'
;MIKLKDIITENKSLSSDVSNTISYLKNNKDKKILFITTSVRYPFNTGYDKGGVEDEIPKSTELALFIKKSIPNKSVWIDVPQLKILPCEGNVSHITGNTCGVKDSLLKDKEKNPKGYHRCWASVNDTSDELWKVSRPLFEADIVLFFASIRWGQANAEYQKLIERLTWIE
;
A
#
# COMPACT_ATOMS: atom_id res chain seq x y z
N MET A 1 8.32 -16.68 -21.11
CA MET A 1 7.54 -15.72 -20.29
C MET A 1 8.03 -14.32 -20.59
N ILE A 2 7.14 -13.40 -21.00
CA ILE A 2 7.51 -12.04 -21.42
C ILE A 2 7.79 -11.22 -20.16
N LYS A 3 9.00 -10.72 -19.99
CA LYS A 3 9.35 -9.80 -18.89
C LYS A 3 8.80 -8.41 -19.19
N LEU A 4 8.52 -7.60 -18.17
CA LEU A 4 7.99 -6.24 -18.37
C LEU A 4 8.94 -5.39 -19.24
N LYS A 5 10.25 -5.58 -19.10
CA LYS A 5 11.24 -4.94 -19.96
C LYS A 5 11.07 -5.34 -21.43
N ASP A 6 10.66 -6.58 -21.72
CA ASP A 6 10.45 -7.08 -23.07
C ASP A 6 9.17 -6.48 -23.66
N ILE A 7 8.10 -6.33 -22.84
CA ILE A 7 6.88 -5.62 -23.22
C ILE A 7 7.19 -4.14 -23.52
N ILE A 8 8.07 -3.52 -22.75
CA ILE A 8 8.48 -2.12 -22.93
C ILE A 8 9.36 -1.96 -24.17
N THR A 9 10.19 -2.97 -24.51
CA THR A 9 11.06 -2.94 -25.67
C THR A 9 10.38 -3.42 -26.96
N GLU A 10 9.47 -4.38 -26.89
CA GLU A 10 8.73 -4.91 -28.04
C GLU A 10 7.56 -4.01 -28.45
N ASN A 11 6.81 -3.46 -27.49
CA ASN A 11 5.85 -2.40 -27.75
C ASN A 11 6.59 -1.06 -27.62
N LYS A 12 6.97 -0.46 -28.71
CA LYS A 12 7.71 0.81 -28.84
C LYS A 12 7.10 2.02 -28.09
N SER A 13 6.11 1.83 -27.21
CA SER A 13 5.58 2.85 -26.30
C SER A 13 5.15 2.21 -24.98
N LEU A 14 5.75 2.64 -23.88
CA LEU A 14 5.03 2.70 -22.60
C LEU A 14 3.64 3.26 -22.87
N SER A 15 2.59 2.71 -22.22
CA SER A 15 1.29 3.36 -22.31
C SER A 15 1.50 4.85 -22.03
N SER A 16 0.81 5.70 -22.77
CA SER A 16 0.91 7.16 -22.62
C SER A 16 0.79 7.59 -21.16
N ASP A 17 -0.06 6.90 -20.39
CA ASP A 17 -0.31 7.19 -18.97
C ASP A 17 0.90 6.94 -18.07
N VAL A 18 1.63 5.85 -18.30
CA VAL A 18 2.85 5.57 -17.52
C VAL A 18 3.93 6.58 -17.86
N SER A 19 4.09 6.91 -19.14
CA SER A 19 5.06 7.92 -19.62
C SER A 19 4.73 9.30 -19.05
N ASN A 20 3.46 9.69 -19.07
CA ASN A 20 2.98 10.95 -18.51
C ASN A 20 3.18 11.00 -17.00
N THR A 21 2.89 9.91 -16.30
CA THR A 21 3.14 9.81 -14.85
C THR A 21 4.61 9.99 -14.53
N ILE A 22 5.51 9.29 -15.22
CA ILE A 22 6.96 9.43 -15.00
C ILE A 22 7.41 10.87 -15.30
N SER A 23 6.92 11.48 -16.37
CA SER A 23 7.25 12.87 -16.72
C SER A 23 6.76 13.86 -15.66
N TYR A 24 5.52 13.67 -15.17
CA TYR A 24 4.97 14.49 -14.09
C TYR A 24 5.83 14.39 -12.83
N LEU A 25 6.20 13.18 -12.42
CA LEU A 25 7.01 12.96 -11.22
C LEU A 25 8.41 13.55 -11.37
N LYS A 26 9.04 13.45 -12.53
CA LYS A 26 10.35 14.08 -12.82
C LYS A 26 10.30 15.61 -12.73
N ASN A 27 9.19 16.20 -13.17
CA ASN A 27 8.99 17.65 -13.10
C ASN A 27 8.69 18.13 -11.66
N ASN A 28 8.29 17.22 -10.76
CA ASN A 28 7.99 17.47 -9.35
C ASN A 28 8.95 16.69 -8.44
N LYS A 29 10.25 16.81 -8.71
CA LYS A 29 11.32 16.04 -8.06
C LYS A 29 11.49 16.27 -6.56
N ASP A 30 10.98 17.39 -6.04
CA ASP A 30 10.96 17.78 -4.63
C ASP A 30 9.89 17.03 -3.82
N LYS A 31 8.87 16.48 -4.50
CA LYS A 31 7.76 15.77 -3.87
C LYS A 31 8.18 14.40 -3.33
N LYS A 32 7.69 14.09 -2.13
CA LYS A 32 7.84 12.76 -1.52
C LYS A 32 6.78 11.81 -2.07
N ILE A 33 7.20 10.64 -2.49
CA ILE A 33 6.30 9.65 -3.08
C ILE A 33 6.19 8.43 -2.17
N LEU A 34 4.97 8.00 -1.92
CA LEU A 34 4.67 6.73 -1.29
C LEU A 34 4.22 5.72 -2.34
N PHE A 35 4.97 4.63 -2.48
CA PHE A 35 4.59 3.46 -3.27
C PHE A 35 3.95 2.43 -2.37
N ILE A 36 2.73 2.01 -2.69
CA ILE A 36 2.00 0.96 -1.97
C ILE A 36 1.70 -0.18 -2.94
N THR A 37 2.23 -1.37 -2.67
CA THR A 37 1.93 -2.59 -3.42
C THR A 37 1.08 -3.51 -2.58
N THR A 38 0.10 -4.17 -3.21
CA THR A 38 -0.87 -5.04 -2.51
C THR A 38 -0.92 -6.46 -3.04
N SER A 39 -0.07 -6.82 -4.00
CA SER A 39 -0.08 -8.17 -4.57
C SER A 39 0.51 -9.19 -3.60
N VAL A 40 -0.24 -10.24 -3.31
CA VAL A 40 0.15 -11.32 -2.38
C VAL A 40 1.13 -12.33 -2.99
N ARG A 41 1.33 -12.31 -4.31
CA ARG A 41 2.32 -13.16 -4.97
C ARG A 41 3.71 -12.59 -4.74
N TYR A 42 4.41 -13.19 -3.81
CA TYR A 42 5.74 -12.75 -3.40
C TYR A 42 6.77 -13.83 -3.71
N PRO A 43 7.92 -13.50 -4.27
CA PRO A 43 8.97 -14.49 -4.56
C PRO A 43 9.50 -15.18 -3.30
N PHE A 44 9.32 -14.55 -2.14
CA PHE A 44 9.77 -15.10 -0.86
C PHE A 44 8.70 -15.90 -0.12
N ASN A 45 7.45 -15.95 -0.61
CA ASN A 45 6.39 -16.77 -0.05
C ASN A 45 6.49 -18.22 -0.59
N THR A 46 7.62 -18.84 -0.35
CA THR A 46 7.99 -20.17 -0.83
C THR A 46 7.08 -21.30 -0.31
N GLY A 47 6.13 -21.02 0.59
CA GLY A 47 5.25 -22.03 1.16
C GLY A 47 4.03 -22.40 0.32
N TYR A 48 3.55 -21.52 -0.55
CA TYR A 48 2.26 -21.68 -1.23
C TYR A 48 2.32 -21.80 -2.75
N ASP A 49 3.40 -21.39 -3.37
CA ASP A 49 3.50 -21.42 -4.84
C ASP A 49 4.58 -22.40 -5.32
N LYS A 50 4.30 -23.68 -5.13
CA LYS A 50 5.17 -24.75 -5.67
C LYS A 50 5.15 -24.84 -7.21
N GLY A 51 4.34 -24.06 -7.88
CA GLY A 51 4.23 -23.99 -9.33
C GLY A 51 4.72 -22.66 -9.91
N GLY A 52 5.14 -21.70 -9.07
CA GLY A 52 5.70 -20.43 -9.53
C GLY A 52 7.14 -20.56 -9.97
N VAL A 53 7.53 -19.77 -10.94
CA VAL A 53 8.94 -19.64 -11.32
C VAL A 53 9.63 -18.87 -10.20
N GLU A 54 10.68 -19.41 -9.61
CA GLU A 54 11.58 -18.68 -8.72
C GLU A 54 11.94 -17.35 -9.38
N ASP A 55 11.91 -16.25 -8.63
CA ASP A 55 12.18 -14.88 -9.08
C ASP A 55 11.06 -14.15 -9.85
N GLU A 56 9.87 -14.70 -10.00
CA GLU A 56 8.78 -13.99 -10.65
C GLU A 56 8.05 -13.06 -9.69
N ILE A 57 8.26 -11.75 -9.81
CA ILE A 57 7.50 -10.75 -9.09
C ILE A 57 6.16 -10.43 -9.78
N PRO A 58 5.11 -10.02 -9.03
CA PRO A 58 3.85 -9.59 -9.63
C PRO A 58 4.03 -8.43 -10.62
N LYS A 59 3.29 -8.43 -11.73
CA LYS A 59 3.38 -7.38 -12.75
C LYS A 59 3.09 -5.97 -12.20
N SER A 60 2.15 -5.85 -11.25
CA SER A 60 1.89 -4.58 -10.56
C SER A 60 3.10 -4.10 -9.75
N THR A 61 3.77 -5.00 -9.05
CA THR A 61 5.01 -4.71 -8.30
C THR A 61 6.16 -4.38 -9.24
N GLU A 62 6.29 -5.10 -10.35
CA GLU A 62 7.30 -4.85 -11.38
C GLU A 62 7.14 -3.45 -11.99
N LEU A 63 5.90 -3.04 -12.30
CA LEU A 63 5.58 -1.70 -12.78
C LEU A 63 5.93 -0.62 -11.74
N ALA A 64 5.60 -0.85 -10.48
CA ALA A 64 5.96 0.06 -9.39
C ALA A 64 7.48 0.24 -9.26
N LEU A 65 8.24 -0.85 -9.32
CA LEU A 65 9.71 -0.82 -9.31
C LEU A 65 10.29 -0.09 -10.52
N PHE A 66 9.70 -0.29 -11.70
CA PHE A 66 10.10 0.40 -12.92
C PHE A 66 9.92 1.92 -12.78
N ILE A 67 8.73 2.38 -12.32
CA ILE A 67 8.47 3.80 -12.10
C ILE A 67 9.44 4.35 -11.05
N LYS A 68 9.59 3.66 -9.92
CA LYS A 68 10.51 4.06 -8.84
C LYS A 68 11.95 4.23 -9.33
N LYS A 69 12.44 3.34 -10.19
CA LYS A 69 13.78 3.44 -10.79
C LYS A 69 13.91 4.55 -11.82
N SER A 70 12.79 4.98 -12.40
CA SER A 70 12.76 5.99 -13.47
C SER A 70 12.70 7.43 -12.98
N ILE A 71 12.54 7.65 -11.67
CA ILE A 71 12.34 8.97 -11.07
C ILE A 71 13.40 9.31 -10.01
N PRO A 72 13.76 10.58 -9.82
CA PRO A 72 14.76 11.02 -8.83
C PRO A 72 14.17 11.26 -7.44
N ASN A 73 12.85 11.19 -7.28
CA ASN A 73 12.12 11.60 -6.07
C ASN A 73 12.50 10.76 -4.85
N LYS A 74 12.52 11.38 -3.69
CA LYS A 74 12.53 10.66 -2.41
C LYS A 74 11.26 9.82 -2.30
N SER A 75 11.42 8.54 -2.03
CA SER A 75 10.28 7.63 -1.99
C SER A 75 10.33 6.65 -0.83
N VAL A 76 9.16 6.33 -0.30
CA VAL A 76 8.93 5.24 0.65
C VAL A 76 8.23 4.11 -0.10
N TRP A 77 8.60 2.88 0.22
CA TRP A 77 8.01 1.68 -0.33
C TRP A 77 7.33 0.87 0.76
N ILE A 78 6.08 0.50 0.53
CA ILE A 78 5.30 -0.35 1.41
C ILE A 78 4.71 -1.52 0.63
N ASP A 79 4.96 -2.69 1.15
CA ASP A 79 4.42 -3.95 0.68
C ASP A 79 3.37 -4.44 1.66
N VAL A 80 2.10 -4.18 1.36
CA VAL A 80 0.98 -4.47 2.28
C VAL A 80 0.92 -5.93 2.68
N PRO A 81 1.12 -6.91 1.79
CA PRO A 81 1.11 -8.33 2.17
C PRO A 81 2.17 -8.74 3.19
N GLN A 82 3.22 -7.93 3.37
CA GLN A 82 4.27 -8.19 4.37
C GLN A 82 3.93 -7.64 5.75
N LEU A 83 2.80 -6.93 5.87
CA LEU A 83 2.37 -6.31 7.11
C LEU A 83 1.22 -7.11 7.73
N LYS A 84 1.25 -7.25 9.05
CA LYS A 84 0.13 -7.76 9.81
C LYS A 84 -0.93 -6.68 9.95
N ILE A 85 -1.80 -6.54 8.96
CA ILE A 85 -2.96 -5.65 9.01
C ILE A 85 -4.20 -6.50 9.26
N LEU A 86 -4.85 -6.29 10.38
CA LEU A 86 -6.07 -7.00 10.78
C LEU A 86 -7.28 -6.52 9.94
N PRO A 87 -8.36 -7.30 9.85
CA PRO A 87 -9.61 -6.85 9.24
C PRO A 87 -10.20 -5.62 9.95
N CYS A 88 -11.04 -4.87 9.24
CA CYS A 88 -11.81 -3.78 9.83
C CYS A 88 -12.87 -4.34 10.79
N GLU A 89 -13.05 -3.71 11.95
CA GLU A 89 -14.09 -4.06 12.92
C GLU A 89 -15.46 -3.42 12.62
N GLY A 90 -15.57 -2.63 11.55
CA GLY A 90 -16.82 -1.99 11.16
C GLY A 90 -17.31 -0.90 12.11
N ASN A 91 -16.45 -0.31 12.92
CA ASN A 91 -16.83 0.69 13.93
C ASN A 91 -17.45 1.96 13.33
N VAL A 92 -17.25 2.25 12.05
CA VAL A 92 -17.90 3.36 11.34
C VAL A 92 -19.43 3.25 11.33
N SER A 93 -19.95 2.02 11.39
CA SER A 93 -21.39 1.74 11.39
C SER A 93 -22.07 1.88 12.77
N HIS A 94 -21.36 2.34 13.77
CA HIS A 94 -21.91 2.44 15.12
C HIS A 94 -23.00 3.54 15.23
N ILE A 95 -24.08 3.26 15.99
CA ILE A 95 -25.27 4.12 16.10
C ILE A 95 -24.93 5.55 16.57
N THR A 96 -23.88 5.74 17.35
CA THR A 96 -23.48 7.02 17.92
C THR A 96 -22.65 7.91 16.99
N GLY A 97 -22.63 7.60 15.70
CA GLY A 97 -21.86 8.34 14.70
C GLY A 97 -20.56 7.65 14.30
N ASN A 98 -19.76 8.31 13.48
CA ASN A 98 -18.47 7.77 13.06
C ASN A 98 -17.52 7.65 14.24
N THR A 99 -17.27 6.43 14.68
CA THR A 99 -16.36 6.10 15.78
C THR A 99 -15.12 5.35 15.30
N CYS A 100 -14.83 5.39 14.01
CA CYS A 100 -13.73 4.64 13.41
C CYS A 100 -12.37 5.07 13.97
N GLY A 101 -12.17 6.37 14.13
CA GLY A 101 -10.94 6.92 14.71
C GLY A 101 -10.86 6.78 16.23
N VAL A 102 -9.68 6.65 16.74
CA VAL A 102 -9.40 6.61 18.18
C VAL A 102 -9.45 8.01 18.75
N LYS A 103 -10.20 8.20 19.84
CA LYS A 103 -10.31 9.48 20.55
C LYS A 103 -8.94 9.93 21.08
N ASP A 104 -8.75 11.24 21.18
CA ASP A 104 -7.50 11.86 21.67
C ASP A 104 -7.00 11.30 23.00
N SER A 105 -7.92 10.96 23.91
CA SER A 105 -7.59 10.33 25.19
C SER A 105 -6.83 9.00 25.00
N LEU A 106 -7.24 8.18 24.03
CA LEU A 106 -6.57 6.91 23.72
C LEU A 106 -5.25 7.11 22.97
N LEU A 107 -5.11 8.17 22.19
CA LEU A 107 -3.84 8.52 21.56
C LEU A 107 -2.77 8.90 22.59
N LYS A 108 -3.19 9.46 23.71
CA LYS A 108 -2.33 9.87 24.85
C LYS A 108 -2.14 8.75 25.89
N ASP A 109 -2.91 7.69 25.81
CA ASP A 109 -2.83 6.54 26.73
C ASP A 109 -1.50 5.79 26.53
N LYS A 110 -0.61 5.96 27.51
CA LYS A 110 0.74 5.35 27.45
C LYS A 110 0.75 3.85 27.75
N GLU A 111 -0.29 3.34 28.36
CA GLU A 111 -0.44 1.91 28.62
C GLU A 111 -0.91 1.17 27.37
N LYS A 112 -2.02 1.63 26.76
CA LYS A 112 -2.64 0.97 25.61
C LYS A 112 -2.01 1.38 24.26
N ASN A 113 -1.42 2.55 24.19
CA ASN A 113 -0.86 3.11 22.97
C ASN A 113 0.46 3.86 23.26
N PRO A 114 1.49 3.17 23.79
CA PRO A 114 2.69 3.81 24.35
C PRO A 114 3.44 4.70 23.32
N LYS A 115 3.35 4.39 22.04
CA LYS A 115 3.98 5.16 20.96
C LYS A 115 3.02 6.12 20.25
N GLY A 116 1.72 6.08 20.57
CA GLY A 116 0.70 6.88 19.89
C GLY A 116 0.50 6.53 18.41
N TYR A 117 0.85 5.29 17.99
CA TYR A 117 0.81 4.89 16.59
C TYR A 117 -0.56 4.33 16.15
N HIS A 118 -1.27 3.71 17.09
CA HIS A 118 -2.55 3.08 16.82
C HIS A 118 -3.65 4.14 16.81
N ARG A 119 -4.26 4.37 15.66
CA ARG A 119 -5.28 5.39 15.45
C ARG A 119 -6.66 4.84 15.11
N CYS A 120 -6.74 3.55 14.87
CA CYS A 120 -7.96 2.82 14.58
C CYS A 120 -8.25 1.86 15.72
N TRP A 121 -9.53 1.63 16.05
CA TRP A 121 -9.93 0.75 17.15
C TRP A 121 -9.37 -0.67 17.02
N ALA A 122 -9.42 -1.26 15.82
CA ALA A 122 -8.84 -2.57 15.58
C ALA A 122 -7.33 -2.62 15.92
N SER A 123 -6.59 -1.53 15.65
CA SER A 123 -5.18 -1.43 16.02
C SER A 123 -4.94 -1.23 17.51
N VAL A 124 -5.89 -0.59 18.23
CA VAL A 124 -5.78 -0.41 19.68
C VAL A 124 -6.17 -1.69 20.41
N ASN A 125 -7.15 -2.43 19.89
CA ASN A 125 -7.61 -3.70 20.44
C ASN A 125 -6.57 -4.82 20.28
N ASP A 126 -5.81 -4.79 19.18
CA ASP A 126 -4.64 -5.66 18.99
C ASP A 126 -3.44 -4.82 18.53
N THR A 127 -2.57 -4.48 19.45
CA THR A 127 -1.39 -3.64 19.22
C THR A 127 -0.30 -4.31 18.36
N SER A 128 -0.46 -5.58 18.00
CA SER A 128 0.38 -6.23 16.99
C SER A 128 0.02 -5.83 15.55
N ASP A 129 -1.09 -5.11 15.36
CA ASP A 129 -1.49 -4.54 14.08
C ASP A 129 -0.48 -3.51 13.57
N GLU A 130 -0.11 -3.63 12.31
CA GLU A 130 0.94 -2.83 11.69
C GLU A 130 0.41 -1.74 10.76
N LEU A 131 -0.90 -1.41 10.80
CA LEU A 131 -1.49 -0.35 9.96
C LEU A 131 -0.73 0.99 10.07
N TRP A 132 -0.17 1.29 11.23
CA TRP A 132 0.61 2.50 11.46
C TRP A 132 1.86 2.61 10.54
N LYS A 133 2.39 1.50 10.06
CA LYS A 133 3.48 1.49 9.08
C LYS A 133 3.05 2.01 7.70
N VAL A 134 1.75 1.98 7.41
CA VAL A 134 1.15 2.57 6.22
C VAL A 134 0.71 3.99 6.50
N SER A 135 -0.07 4.21 7.55
CA SER A 135 -0.70 5.50 7.82
C SER A 135 0.31 6.62 8.09
N ARG A 136 1.42 6.35 8.76
CA ARG A 136 2.45 7.37 8.98
C ARG A 136 3.08 7.89 7.70
N PRO A 137 3.65 7.03 6.82
CA PRO A 137 4.16 7.50 5.53
C PRO A 137 3.08 8.14 4.64
N LEU A 138 1.81 7.72 4.78
CA LEU A 138 0.70 8.29 4.04
C LEU A 138 0.51 9.79 4.36
N PHE A 139 0.61 10.18 5.63
CA PHE A 139 0.56 11.60 6.03
C PHE A 139 1.82 12.39 5.68
N GLU A 140 2.93 11.73 5.43
CA GLU A 140 4.20 12.38 5.09
C GLU A 140 4.43 12.51 3.58
N ALA A 141 3.63 11.81 2.77
CA ALA A 141 3.76 11.80 1.33
C ALA A 141 2.99 12.94 0.67
N ASP A 142 3.58 13.52 -0.36
CA ASP A 142 2.89 14.47 -1.24
C ASP A 142 2.09 13.75 -2.32
N ILE A 143 2.54 12.56 -2.73
CA ILE A 143 1.94 11.74 -3.79
C ILE A 143 1.92 10.30 -3.33
N VAL A 144 0.77 9.65 -3.49
CA VAL A 144 0.59 8.22 -3.20
C VAL A 144 0.26 7.47 -4.47
N LEU A 145 1.03 6.42 -4.74
CA LEU A 145 0.82 5.52 -5.87
C LEU A 145 0.47 4.13 -5.38
N PHE A 146 -0.75 3.67 -5.69
CA PHE A 146 -1.23 2.34 -5.39
C PHE A 146 -1.04 1.41 -6.58
N PHE A 147 -0.47 0.23 -6.32
CA PHE A 147 -0.29 -0.84 -7.30
C PHE A 147 -1.01 -2.10 -6.82
N ALA A 148 -2.22 -2.28 -7.31
CA ALA A 148 -3.06 -3.41 -6.95
C ALA A 148 -3.24 -4.37 -8.13
N SER A 149 -3.33 -5.66 -7.84
CA SER A 149 -3.76 -6.65 -8.84
C SER A 149 -5.28 -6.56 -8.99
N ILE A 150 -5.75 -6.58 -10.23
CA ILE A 150 -7.19 -6.67 -10.53
C ILE A 150 -7.55 -8.14 -10.78
N ARG A 151 -8.59 -8.62 -10.09
CA ARG A 151 -9.15 -9.96 -10.25
C ARG A 151 -10.66 -9.87 -10.32
N TRP A 152 -11.26 -10.46 -11.37
CA TRP A 152 -12.71 -10.41 -11.57
C TRP A 152 -13.29 -8.98 -11.56
N GLY A 153 -12.54 -8.03 -12.12
CA GLY A 153 -12.95 -6.62 -12.18
C GLY A 153 -12.78 -5.82 -10.89
N GLN A 154 -12.24 -6.43 -9.83
CA GLN A 154 -12.02 -5.77 -8.54
C GLN A 154 -10.54 -5.81 -8.13
N ALA A 155 -10.14 -4.84 -7.31
CA ALA A 155 -8.84 -4.87 -6.67
C ALA A 155 -8.76 -6.05 -5.68
N ASN A 156 -7.56 -6.59 -5.49
CA ASN A 156 -7.34 -7.75 -4.64
C ASN A 156 -7.66 -7.49 -3.16
N ALA A 157 -7.86 -8.56 -2.39
CA ALA A 157 -8.30 -8.50 -0.99
C ALA A 157 -7.41 -7.65 -0.09
N GLU A 158 -6.08 -7.67 -0.30
CA GLU A 158 -5.16 -6.85 0.49
C GLU A 158 -5.37 -5.35 0.27
N TYR A 159 -5.70 -4.94 -0.96
CA TYR A 159 -6.08 -3.56 -1.25
C TYR A 159 -7.39 -3.20 -0.56
N GLN A 160 -8.42 -4.04 -0.69
CA GLN A 160 -9.73 -3.81 -0.07
C GLN A 160 -9.61 -3.68 1.45
N LYS A 161 -8.93 -4.64 2.08
CA LYS A 161 -8.66 -4.62 3.52
C LYS A 161 -7.95 -3.34 3.94
N LEU A 162 -6.94 -2.90 3.18
CA LEU A 162 -6.23 -1.66 3.49
C LEU A 162 -7.14 -0.45 3.41
N ILE A 163 -7.95 -0.30 2.35
CA ILE A 163 -8.86 0.84 2.17
C ILE A 163 -9.90 0.87 3.29
N GLU A 164 -10.50 -0.26 3.64
CA GLU A 164 -11.43 -0.34 4.78
C GLU A 164 -10.77 0.11 6.09
N ARG A 165 -9.51 -0.27 6.30
CA ARG A 165 -8.75 0.09 7.50
C ARG A 165 -8.29 1.55 7.52
N LEU A 166 -8.26 2.24 6.39
CA LEU A 166 -7.92 3.66 6.28
C LEU A 166 -9.13 4.59 6.42
N THR A 167 -10.35 4.08 6.56
CA THR A 167 -11.60 4.88 6.71
C THR A 167 -11.55 5.87 7.88
N TRP A 168 -10.75 5.62 8.91
CA TRP A 168 -10.59 6.55 10.04
C TRP A 168 -9.90 7.88 9.67
N ILE A 169 -9.34 7.97 8.47
CA ILE A 169 -8.65 9.19 7.98
C ILE A 169 -9.66 10.25 7.51
N GLU A 170 -10.88 9.84 7.17
CA GLU A 170 -11.98 10.77 6.83
C GLU A 170 -12.43 11.57 8.08
#